data_96d617207261630c8f61e9513f1ae595
#
_entry.id   96d617207261630c8f61e9513f1ae595
#
_cell.length_a   1.000
_cell.length_b   1.000
_cell.length_c   1.000
_cell.angle_alpha   90.00
_cell.angle_beta   90.00
_cell.angle_gamma   90.00
#
_symmetry.space_group_name_H-M   'P 1'
#
loop_
_entity.id
_entity.type
_entity.pdbx_description
1 polymer ?
#
loop_
_entity_poly.entity_id
_entity_poly.type
_entity_poly.pdbx_seq_one_letter_code
_entity_poly.pdbx_strand_id
1 'polypeptide(L)'
;MDTLTLEKEVLEALQCIKNGENFILEGGAGSGKTYSLISLINALTEELPDIKIVCITYTNNAVAEILSRIENENIWVSTIHEFIWSLIRKYQNEIKNILVELINDDNEKNFKKP
;
A
#
# COMPACT_ATOMS: atom_id res chain seq x y z
N MET A 1 10.55 -0.87 24.97
CA MET A 1 10.05 -2.05 24.28
C MET A 1 11.19 -3.03 24.06
N ASP A 2 10.95 -4.27 24.35
CA ASP A 2 11.99 -5.29 24.30
C ASP A 2 12.34 -5.62 22.84
N THR A 3 13.62 -5.56 22.50
CA THR A 3 14.13 -5.86 21.17
C THR A 3 13.78 -7.29 20.73
N LEU A 4 13.79 -8.23 21.68
CA LEU A 4 13.45 -9.62 21.42
C LEU A 4 11.98 -9.78 21.00
N THR A 5 11.07 -9.02 21.59
CA THR A 5 9.65 -9.05 21.24
C THR A 5 9.43 -8.54 19.82
N LEU A 6 10.12 -7.47 19.43
CA LEU A 6 10.05 -6.93 18.07
C LEU A 6 10.57 -7.92 17.04
N GLU A 7 11.69 -8.56 17.32
CA GLU A 7 12.25 -9.57 16.45
C GLU A 7 11.30 -10.74 16.26
N LYS A 8 10.63 -11.16 17.32
CA LYS A 8 9.66 -12.25 17.27
C LYS A 8 8.48 -11.91 16.38
N GLU A 9 7.90 -10.72 16.53
CA GLU A 9 6.79 -10.25 15.68
C GLU A 9 7.20 -10.16 14.22
N VAL A 10 8.37 -9.63 13.95
CA VAL A 10 8.91 -9.53 12.60
C VAL A 10 9.14 -10.90 11.99
N LEU A 11 9.68 -11.84 12.76
CA LEU A 11 9.90 -13.21 12.30
C LEU A 11 8.59 -13.92 11.99
N GLU A 12 7.57 -13.76 12.83
CA GLU A 12 6.25 -14.33 12.58
C GLU A 12 5.61 -13.76 11.31
N ALA A 13 5.68 -12.45 11.13
CA ALA A 13 5.18 -11.79 9.94
C ALA A 13 5.91 -12.26 8.68
N LEU A 14 7.24 -12.36 8.76
CA LEU A 14 8.06 -12.86 7.67
C LEU A 14 7.67 -14.29 7.27
N GLN A 15 7.41 -15.13 8.27
CA GLN A 15 6.98 -16.51 8.02
C GLN A 15 5.61 -16.56 7.33
N CYS A 16 4.67 -15.71 7.74
CA CYS A 16 3.37 -15.59 7.08
C CYS A 16 3.52 -15.22 5.60
N ILE A 17 4.39 -14.26 5.30
CA ILE A 17 4.64 -13.84 3.92
C ILE A 17 5.23 -14.98 3.10
N LYS A 18 6.19 -15.71 3.65
CA LYS A 18 6.80 -16.86 2.97
C LYS A 18 5.80 -17.97 2.69
N ASN A 19 4.83 -18.14 3.57
CA ASN A 19 3.77 -19.13 3.41
C ASN A 19 2.63 -18.67 2.51
N GLY A 20 2.67 -17.43 2.03
CA GLY A 20 1.59 -16.85 1.22
C GLY A 20 0.35 -16.50 2.03
N GLU A 21 0.51 -16.30 3.33
CA GLU A 21 -0.60 -15.97 4.24
C GLU A 21 -0.70 -14.48 4.47
N ASN A 22 -1.92 -13.99 4.63
CA ASN A 22 -2.16 -12.61 5.06
C ASN A 22 -2.10 -12.53 6.58
N PHE A 23 -1.74 -11.37 7.10
CA PHE A 23 -1.68 -11.17 8.54
C PHE A 23 -1.98 -9.71 8.90
N ILE A 24 -2.33 -9.48 10.16
CA ILE A 24 -2.53 -8.16 10.73
C ILE A 24 -1.57 -8.00 11.91
N LEU A 25 -0.81 -6.91 11.91
CA LEU A 25 0.08 -6.57 13.02
C LEU A 25 -0.57 -5.45 13.81
N GLU A 26 -1.14 -5.78 14.97
CA GLU A 26 -1.85 -4.82 15.79
C GLU A 26 -0.95 -4.21 16.85
N GLY A 27 -1.19 -2.94 17.16
CA GLY A 27 -0.52 -2.23 18.22
C GLY A 27 -1.12 -0.85 18.42
N GLY A 28 -1.11 -0.37 19.63
CA GLY A 28 -1.58 0.99 19.94
C GLY A 28 -0.64 2.07 19.43
N ALA A 29 -1.08 3.32 19.49
CA ALA A 29 -0.25 4.46 19.15
C ALA A 29 1.01 4.45 20.02
N GLY A 30 2.17 4.67 19.41
CA GLY A 30 3.46 4.65 20.12
C GLY A 30 3.99 3.26 20.42
N SER A 31 3.39 2.19 19.86
CA SER A 31 3.83 0.82 20.12
C SER A 31 5.00 0.36 19.24
N GLY A 32 5.52 1.23 18.37
CA GLY A 32 6.61 0.89 17.48
C GLY A 32 6.20 0.17 16.21
N LYS A 33 4.95 0.33 15.77
CA LYS A 33 4.44 -0.31 14.54
C LYS A 33 5.24 0.07 13.30
N THR A 34 5.60 1.34 13.18
CA THR A 34 6.41 1.82 12.06
C THR A 34 7.79 1.16 12.08
N TYR A 35 8.39 1.05 13.25
CA TYR A 35 9.68 0.38 13.40
C TYR A 35 9.58 -1.09 12.98
N SER A 36 8.54 -1.79 13.42
CA SER A 36 8.32 -3.19 13.06
C SER A 36 8.11 -3.37 11.56
N LEU A 37 7.35 -2.46 10.95
CA LEU A 37 7.13 -2.47 9.50
C LEU A 37 8.44 -2.29 8.74
N ILE A 38 9.26 -1.33 9.13
CA ILE A 38 10.55 -1.07 8.49
C ILE A 38 11.48 -2.26 8.66
N SER A 39 11.51 -2.85 9.86
CA SER A 39 12.31 -4.05 10.13
C SER A 39 11.87 -5.22 9.26
N LEU A 40 10.57 -5.40 9.07
CA LEU A 40 10.01 -6.44 8.21
C LEU A 40 10.40 -6.21 6.75
N ILE A 41 10.29 -4.99 6.26
CA ILE A 41 10.67 -4.65 4.88
C ILE A 41 12.16 -4.92 4.66
N ASN A 42 13.01 -4.50 5.58
CA ASN A 42 14.44 -4.76 5.48
C ASN A 42 14.77 -6.24 5.48
N ALA A 43 14.11 -7.02 6.34
CA ALA A 43 14.29 -8.47 6.38
C ALA A 43 13.85 -9.14 5.09
N LEU A 44 12.72 -8.70 4.52
CA LEU A 44 12.22 -9.22 3.25
C LEU A 44 13.19 -8.93 2.10
N THR A 45 13.73 -7.74 2.04
CA THR A 45 14.65 -7.35 0.97
C THR A 45 16.01 -8.07 1.09
N GLU A 46 16.42 -8.42 2.30
CA GLU A 46 17.63 -9.23 2.50
C GLU A 46 17.44 -10.68 2.06
N GLU A 47 16.32 -11.29 2.44
CA GLU A 47 16.06 -12.69 2.11
C GLU A 47 15.59 -12.89 0.67
N LEU A 48 14.85 -11.92 0.13
CA LEU A 48 14.30 -11.99 -1.21
C LEU A 48 14.67 -10.70 -1.97
N PRO A 49 15.90 -10.62 -2.51
CA PRO A 49 16.39 -9.37 -3.13
C PRO A 49 15.56 -8.88 -4.31
N ASP A 50 14.87 -9.78 -4.99
CA ASP A 50 14.06 -9.43 -6.16
C ASP A 50 12.59 -9.13 -5.82
N ILE A 51 12.22 -9.17 -4.53
CA ILE A 51 10.85 -8.92 -4.13
C ILE A 51 10.46 -7.46 -4.39
N LYS A 52 9.24 -7.27 -4.89
CA LYS A 52 8.66 -5.94 -5.05
C LYS A 52 7.62 -5.72 -3.97
N ILE A 53 7.74 -4.61 -3.27
CA ILE A 53 6.86 -4.29 -2.15
C ILE A 53 6.18 -2.96 -2.41
N VAL A 54 4.87 -2.93 -2.17
CA VAL A 54 4.10 -1.68 -2.16
C VAL A 54 3.66 -1.43 -0.73
N CYS A 55 4.07 -0.28 -0.20
CA CYS A 55 3.69 0.15 1.13
C CYS A 55 2.73 1.33 1.03
N ILE A 56 1.52 1.18 1.54
CA ILE A 56 0.47 2.16 1.40
C ILE A 56 0.14 2.76 2.78
N THR A 57 0.08 4.08 2.83
CA THR A 57 -0.23 4.81 4.06
C THR A 57 -1.36 5.81 3.82
N TYR A 58 -1.86 6.41 4.91
CA TYR A 58 -2.86 7.46 4.82
C TYR A 58 -2.27 8.85 4.61
N THR A 59 -1.07 9.10 5.12
CA THR A 59 -0.52 10.46 5.18
C THR A 59 0.82 10.58 4.48
N ASN A 60 1.10 11.77 3.95
CA ASN A 60 2.40 12.08 3.35
C ASN A 60 3.52 12.06 4.40
N ASN A 61 3.22 12.41 5.64
CA ASN A 61 4.21 12.35 6.72
C ASN A 61 4.67 10.92 6.98
N ALA A 62 3.75 9.97 6.97
CA ALA A 62 4.09 8.56 7.13
C ALA A 62 4.94 8.06 5.96
N VAL A 63 4.62 8.47 4.73
CA VAL A 63 5.43 8.14 3.54
C VAL A 63 6.85 8.66 3.72
N ALA A 64 7.00 9.92 4.11
CA ALA A 64 8.31 10.53 4.30
C ALA A 64 9.13 9.81 5.39
N GLU A 65 8.49 9.45 6.48
CA GLU A 65 9.14 8.73 7.58
C GLU A 65 9.65 7.35 7.12
N ILE A 66 8.83 6.62 6.40
CA ILE A 66 9.20 5.29 5.90
C ILE A 66 10.34 5.42 4.88
N LEU A 67 10.23 6.34 3.92
CA LEU A 67 11.26 6.56 2.91
C LEU A 67 12.60 6.98 3.51
N SER A 68 12.60 7.70 4.62
CA SER A 68 13.83 8.13 5.29
C SER A 68 14.63 6.97 5.87
N ARG A 69 14.01 5.83 6.07
CA ARG A 69 14.61 4.64 6.71
C ARG A 69 14.82 3.46 5.78
N ILE A 70 14.35 3.56 4.53
CA ILE A 70 14.43 2.48 3.55
C ILE A 70 15.26 2.97 2.37
N GLU A 71 16.25 2.18 1.96
CA GLU A 71 17.16 2.51 0.85
C GLU A 71 17.00 1.57 -0.35
N ASN A 72 15.92 0.83 -0.45
CA ASN A 72 15.74 -0.15 -1.53
C ASN A 72 14.83 0.41 -2.64
N GLU A 73 15.28 0.31 -3.89
CA GLU A 73 14.55 0.81 -5.06
C GLU A 73 13.33 -0.04 -5.44
N ASN A 74 13.27 -1.28 -4.98
CA ASN A 74 12.14 -2.17 -5.28
C ASN A 74 10.93 -1.95 -4.38
N ILE A 75 10.99 -0.94 -3.52
CA ILE A 75 9.91 -0.61 -2.59
C ILE A 75 9.25 0.68 -3.04
N TRP A 76 7.96 0.60 -3.26
CA TRP A 76 7.15 1.76 -3.58
C TRP A 76 6.34 2.15 -2.35
N VAL A 77 6.60 3.32 -1.80
CA VAL A 77 5.88 3.86 -0.65
C VAL A 77 5.01 5.02 -1.14
N SER A 78 3.73 4.95 -0.86
CA SER A 78 2.76 5.91 -1.38
C SER A 78 1.60 6.08 -0.43
N THR A 79 0.89 7.21 -0.54
CA THR A 79 -0.42 7.31 0.09
C THR A 79 -1.44 6.50 -0.71
N ILE A 80 -2.56 6.14 -0.06
CA ILE A 80 -3.60 5.39 -0.75
C ILE A 80 -4.18 6.18 -1.93
N HIS A 81 -4.30 7.49 -1.79
CA HIS A 81 -4.80 8.36 -2.87
C HIS A 81 -3.89 8.34 -4.08
N GLU A 82 -2.58 8.50 -3.89
CA GLU A 82 -1.61 8.46 -4.98
C GLU A 82 -1.52 7.08 -5.62
N PHE A 83 -1.61 6.03 -4.81
CA PHE A 83 -1.61 4.66 -5.31
C PHE A 83 -2.79 4.41 -6.24
N ILE A 84 -3.99 4.74 -5.79
CA ILE A 84 -5.20 4.60 -6.61
C ILE A 84 -5.10 5.46 -7.88
N TRP A 85 -4.64 6.70 -7.74
CA TRP A 85 -4.46 7.60 -8.88
C TRP A 85 -3.48 7.04 -9.90
N SER A 86 -2.39 6.43 -9.46
CA SER A 86 -1.40 5.83 -10.35
C SER A 86 -1.97 4.67 -11.16
N LEU A 87 -2.86 3.88 -10.54
CA LEU A 87 -3.56 2.79 -11.23
C LEU A 87 -4.55 3.34 -12.27
N ILE A 88 -5.33 4.35 -11.89
CA ILE A 88 -6.32 4.98 -12.76
C ILE A 88 -5.67 5.67 -13.95
N ARG A 89 -4.51 6.29 -13.74
CA ARG A 89 -3.80 7.03 -14.79
C ARG A 89 -3.46 6.18 -16.00
N LYS A 90 -3.13 4.91 -15.79
CA LYS A 90 -2.84 3.98 -16.89
C LYS A 90 -4.05 3.71 -17.79
N TYR A 91 -5.25 3.80 -17.23
CA TYR A 91 -6.50 3.52 -17.93
C TYR A 91 -7.34 4.77 -18.15
N GLN A 92 -6.69 5.94 -18.14
CA GLN A 92 -7.39 7.22 -18.19
C GLN A 92 -8.31 7.36 -19.40
N ASN A 93 -7.87 6.94 -20.58
CA ASN A 93 -8.67 7.01 -21.77
C ASN A 93 -9.89 6.08 -21.71
N GLU A 94 -9.71 4.86 -21.23
CA GLU A 94 -10.79 3.89 -21.07
C GLU A 94 -11.83 4.36 -20.06
N ILE A 95 -11.37 4.87 -18.93
CA ILE A 95 -12.26 5.40 -17.89
C ILE A 95 -13.01 6.61 -18.41
N LYS A 96 -12.36 7.50 -19.14
CA LYS A 96 -12.99 8.66 -19.75
C LYS A 96 -14.11 8.24 -20.71
N ASN A 97 -13.87 7.23 -21.54
CA ASN A 97 -14.87 6.72 -22.47
C ASN A 97 -16.06 6.10 -21.73
N ILE A 98 -15.82 5.33 -20.70
CA ILE A 98 -16.88 4.72 -19.87
C ILE A 98 -17.71 5.82 -19.20
N LEU A 99 -17.07 6.85 -18.65
CA LEU A 99 -17.77 7.96 -18.01
C LEU A 99 -18.65 8.73 -19.03
N VAL A 100 -18.14 8.95 -20.23
CA VAL A 100 -18.91 9.62 -21.30
C VAL A 100 -20.13 8.79 -21.66
N GLU A 101 -20.00 7.48 -21.82
CA GLU A 101 -21.13 6.59 -22.10
C GLU A 101 -22.18 6.63 -20.99
N LEU A 102 -21.75 6.58 -19.73
CA LEU A 102 -22.65 6.64 -18.58
C LEU A 102 -23.41 7.96 -18.51
N ILE A 103 -22.72 9.08 -18.76
CA ILE A 103 -23.33 10.41 -18.77
C ILE A 103 -24.33 10.51 -19.90
N ASN A 104 -24.00 10.02 -21.10
CA ASN A 104 -24.90 10.04 -22.26
C ASN A 104 -26.15 9.21 -21.99
N ASP A 105 -26.01 8.03 -21.41
CA ASP A 105 -27.15 7.18 -21.05
C ASP A 105 -28.07 7.89 -20.04
N ASP A 106 -27.49 8.50 -19.01
CA ASP A 106 -28.27 9.25 -18.03
C ASP A 106 -28.99 10.44 -18.66
N ASN A 107 -28.30 11.16 -19.54
CA ASN A 107 -28.90 12.29 -20.25
C ASN A 107 -30.05 11.83 -21.16
N GLU A 108 -29.90 10.75 -21.89
CA GLU A 108 -30.98 10.18 -22.71
C GLU A 108 -32.19 9.79 -21.86
N LYS A 109 -31.96 9.14 -20.73
CA LYS A 109 -33.01 8.77 -19.81
C LYS A 109 -33.73 9.98 -19.23
N ASN A 110 -32.99 11.02 -18.90
CA ASN A 110 -33.55 12.23 -18.33
C ASN A 110 -34.32 13.07 -19.33
N PHE A 111 -33.83 13.13 -20.58
CA PHE A 111 -34.49 13.88 -21.65
C PHE A 111 -35.72 13.19 -22.23
N LYS A 112 -35.81 11.88 -22.11
CA LYS A 112 -36.96 11.09 -22.59
C LYS A 112 -38.13 11.08 -21.61
N LYS A 113 -37.95 11.58 -20.40
CA LYS A 113 -39.05 11.72 -19.45
C LYS A 113 -39.87 12.95 -19.80
N PRO A 114 -41.17 12.82 -19.90
CA PRO A 114 -42.04 13.97 -20.13
C PRO A 114 -42.03 14.95 -18.97
#